data_bbf73860d09a3101575ec56f78940ff3
#
_entry.id   bbf73860d09a3101575ec56f78940ff3
#
_cell.length_a   1.000
_cell.length_b   1.000
_cell.length_c   1.000
_cell.angle_alpha   90.00
_cell.angle_beta   90.00
_cell.angle_gamma   90.00
#
_symmetry.space_group_name_H-M   'P 1'
#
loop_
_entity.id
_entity.type
_entity.pdbx_description
1 polymer ?
#
loop_
_entity_poly.entity_id
_entity_poly.type
_entity_poly.pdbx_seq_one_letter_code
_entity_poly.pdbx_strand_id
1 'polypeptide(L)'
;MNVNLEVVTIPVSDVDEALGFYRDQLGWRVDADINRPEFRIVQMTPTGDGHVSIVFGRGLSLAAEPGSMRHLELVTSDIVATRAELAERGVPITEVYHGAGAPFFAAARIAGPDPNRTSYSSYASFTDPDGNGWTLQEVTDRLPGREPRN
;
A
#
# COMPACT_ATOMS: atom_id res chain seq x y z
N MET A 1 -8.36 -19.10 -19.51
CA MET A 1 -9.06 -18.08 -18.71
C MET A 1 -8.17 -16.85 -18.64
N ASN A 2 -8.71 -15.67 -18.89
CA ASN A 2 -7.98 -14.40 -18.77
C ASN A 2 -8.69 -13.54 -17.73
N VAL A 3 -8.09 -13.40 -16.54
CA VAL A 3 -8.61 -12.61 -15.42
C VAL A 3 -7.49 -11.82 -14.79
N ASN A 4 -7.80 -10.61 -14.33
CA ASN A 4 -6.86 -9.72 -13.64
C ASN A 4 -7.47 -9.28 -12.30
N LEU A 5 -6.62 -9.01 -11.33
CA LEU A 5 -7.05 -8.31 -10.12
C LEU A 5 -7.18 -6.82 -10.44
N GLU A 6 -8.36 -6.28 -10.33
CA GLU A 6 -8.68 -4.89 -10.68
C GLU A 6 -8.61 -3.98 -9.46
N VAL A 7 -9.35 -4.32 -8.41
CA VAL A 7 -9.44 -3.49 -7.20
C VAL A 7 -9.38 -4.33 -5.93
N VAL A 8 -8.89 -3.69 -4.87
CA VAL A 8 -9.01 -4.16 -3.49
C VAL A 8 -9.82 -3.13 -2.71
N THR A 9 -10.84 -3.57 -2.00
CA THR A 9 -11.65 -2.68 -1.16
C THR A 9 -11.03 -2.53 0.22
N ILE A 10 -10.82 -1.28 0.63
CA ILE A 10 -10.21 -0.93 1.92
C ILE A 10 -11.33 -0.43 2.85
N PRO A 11 -11.54 -1.05 4.01
CA PRO A 11 -12.55 -0.60 4.96
C PRO A 11 -12.07 0.65 5.71
N VAL A 12 -12.82 1.76 5.56
CA VAL A 12 -12.52 3.06 6.19
C VAL A 12 -13.73 3.59 6.93
N SER A 13 -13.51 4.39 7.97
CA SER A 13 -14.57 5.01 8.76
C SER A 13 -14.94 6.41 8.25
N ASP A 14 -13.99 7.15 7.69
CA ASP A 14 -14.17 8.52 7.17
C ASP A 14 -13.56 8.61 5.76
N VAL A 15 -14.44 8.82 4.78
CA VAL A 15 -14.05 8.85 3.35
C VAL A 15 -13.17 10.06 3.03
N ASP A 16 -13.45 11.22 3.61
CA ASP A 16 -12.66 12.44 3.35
C ASP A 16 -11.26 12.34 3.97
N GLU A 17 -11.15 11.79 5.17
CA GLU A 17 -9.86 11.54 5.82
C GLU A 17 -9.02 10.52 5.04
N ALA A 18 -9.64 9.42 4.60
CA ALA A 18 -8.97 8.43 3.75
C ALA A 18 -8.52 9.04 2.41
N LEU A 19 -9.40 9.81 1.76
CA LEU A 19 -9.09 10.48 0.51
C LEU A 19 -7.88 11.43 0.67
N GLY A 20 -7.86 12.23 1.72
CA GLY A 20 -6.73 13.11 2.03
C GLY A 20 -5.42 12.34 2.22
N PHE A 21 -5.46 11.24 2.95
CA PHE A 21 -4.28 10.41 3.17
C PHE A 21 -3.73 9.82 1.86
N TYR A 22 -4.57 9.12 1.10
CA TYR A 22 -4.11 8.45 -0.13
C TYR A 22 -3.77 9.43 -1.24
N ARG A 23 -4.51 10.54 -1.39
CA ARG A 23 -4.25 11.55 -2.40
C ARG A 23 -3.08 12.47 -2.04
N ASP A 24 -3.12 13.08 -0.84
CA ASP A 24 -2.22 14.18 -0.50
C ASP A 24 -0.92 13.67 0.12
N GLN A 25 -0.98 12.66 0.99
CA GLN A 25 0.21 12.09 1.62
C GLN A 25 0.87 11.03 0.73
N LEU A 26 0.13 10.05 0.22
CA LEU A 26 0.71 9.04 -0.67
C LEU A 26 0.86 9.51 -2.12
N GLY A 27 0.17 10.57 -2.53
CA GLY A 27 0.26 11.11 -3.87
C GLY A 27 -0.46 10.28 -4.94
N TRP A 28 -1.42 9.45 -4.54
CA TRP A 28 -2.11 8.57 -5.48
C TRP A 28 -3.16 9.30 -6.32
N ARG A 29 -3.39 8.78 -7.52
CA ARG A 29 -4.37 9.32 -8.47
C ARG A 29 -5.79 8.95 -8.06
N VAL A 30 -6.68 9.94 -8.05
CA VAL A 30 -8.12 9.71 -7.94
C VAL A 30 -8.66 9.35 -9.33
N ASP A 31 -9.12 8.11 -9.49
CA ASP A 31 -9.73 7.65 -10.74
C ASP A 31 -11.21 8.00 -10.80
N ALA A 32 -11.91 7.88 -9.68
CA ALA A 32 -13.31 8.21 -9.54
C ALA A 32 -13.65 8.62 -8.10
N ASP A 33 -14.57 9.56 -7.96
CA ASP A 33 -15.20 9.93 -6.70
C ASP A 33 -16.69 10.16 -6.98
N ILE A 34 -17.50 9.15 -6.72
CA ILE A 34 -18.94 9.16 -6.97
C ILE A 34 -19.66 9.30 -5.64
N ASN A 35 -20.23 10.48 -5.40
CA ASN A 35 -20.95 10.81 -4.17
C ASN A 35 -22.44 10.94 -4.43
N ARG A 36 -23.24 10.09 -3.78
CA ARG A 36 -24.69 10.06 -3.82
C ARG A 36 -25.25 10.07 -2.39
N PRO A 37 -26.51 10.41 -2.16
CA PRO A 37 -27.09 10.37 -0.81
C PRO A 37 -26.93 9.02 -0.11
N GLU A 38 -27.07 7.91 -0.84
CA GLU A 38 -27.05 6.55 -0.32
C GLU A 38 -25.65 5.97 -0.18
N PHE A 39 -24.71 6.41 -0.99
CA PHE A 39 -23.35 5.87 -1.02
C PHE A 39 -22.32 6.88 -1.53
N ARG A 40 -21.08 6.64 -1.22
CA ARG A 40 -19.92 7.26 -1.88
C ARG A 40 -18.89 6.19 -2.20
N ILE A 41 -18.36 6.22 -3.39
CA ILE A 41 -17.27 5.33 -3.83
C ILE A 41 -16.13 6.20 -4.33
N VAL A 42 -14.93 5.95 -3.79
CA VAL A 42 -13.68 6.54 -4.25
C VAL A 42 -12.79 5.43 -4.76
N GLN A 43 -12.30 5.54 -5.98
CA GLN A 43 -11.29 4.64 -6.53
C GLN A 43 -9.99 5.40 -6.74
N MET A 44 -8.89 4.82 -6.31
CA MET A 44 -7.57 5.42 -6.38
C MET A 44 -6.53 4.40 -6.84
N THR A 45 -5.55 4.89 -7.60
CA THR A 45 -4.46 4.05 -8.13
C THR A 45 -3.12 4.62 -7.69
N PRO A 46 -2.21 3.79 -7.15
CA PRO A 46 -0.81 4.16 -6.95
C PRO A 46 -0.15 4.66 -8.23
N THR A 47 0.87 5.50 -8.12
CA THR A 47 1.50 6.19 -9.25
C THR A 47 2.51 5.35 -10.04
N GLY A 48 2.78 4.12 -9.63
CA GLY A 48 3.66 3.20 -10.36
C GLY A 48 2.98 2.55 -11.58
N ASP A 49 3.68 1.62 -12.21
CA ASP A 49 3.24 0.93 -13.44
C ASP A 49 2.21 -0.18 -13.18
N GLY A 50 1.81 -0.39 -11.93
CA GLY A 50 0.80 -1.40 -11.57
C GLY A 50 -0.61 -1.00 -12.00
N HIS A 51 -1.46 -2.01 -12.16
CA HIS A 51 -2.84 -1.83 -12.62
C HIS A 51 -3.89 -2.17 -11.55
N VAL A 52 -3.47 -2.36 -10.30
CA VAL A 52 -4.40 -2.64 -9.19
C VAL A 52 -4.72 -1.33 -8.47
N SER A 53 -6.01 -1.08 -8.30
CA SER A 53 -6.53 0.08 -7.60
C SER A 53 -7.05 -0.30 -6.21
N ILE A 54 -7.26 0.69 -5.36
CA ILE A 54 -8.06 0.54 -4.16
C ILE A 54 -9.41 1.24 -4.33
N VAL A 55 -10.41 0.72 -3.62
CA VAL A 55 -11.73 1.33 -3.49
C VAL A 55 -12.06 1.45 -2.00
N PHE A 56 -12.57 2.58 -1.61
CA PHE A 56 -13.17 2.80 -0.29
C PHE A 56 -14.39 3.71 -0.41
N GLY A 57 -15.21 3.74 0.62
CA GLY A 57 -16.43 4.53 0.52
C GLY A 57 -17.34 4.44 1.73
N ARG A 58 -18.54 4.93 1.55
CA ARG A 58 -19.64 4.96 2.51
C ARG A 58 -20.86 4.29 1.89
N GLY A 59 -21.65 3.59 2.69
CA GLY A 59 -22.84 2.88 2.21
C GLY A 59 -22.51 1.65 1.35
N LEU A 60 -21.28 1.12 1.48
CA LEU A 60 -20.87 -0.10 0.80
C LEU A 60 -21.16 -1.32 1.67
N SER A 61 -21.58 -2.40 1.04
CA SER A 61 -21.79 -3.68 1.74
C SER A 61 -20.45 -4.37 1.97
N LEU A 62 -19.76 -3.97 3.05
CA LEU A 62 -18.47 -4.54 3.44
C LEU A 62 -18.63 -5.34 4.71
N ALA A 63 -18.07 -6.55 4.72
CA ALA A 63 -18.04 -7.39 5.92
C ALA A 63 -16.85 -7.09 6.84
N ALA A 64 -15.95 -6.18 6.43
CA ALA A 64 -14.72 -5.87 7.16
C ALA A 64 -14.84 -4.57 7.94
N GLU A 65 -14.35 -4.58 9.19
CA GLU A 65 -14.28 -3.40 10.03
C GLU A 65 -13.20 -2.42 9.54
N PRO A 66 -13.39 -1.10 9.68
CA PRO A 66 -12.35 -0.11 9.41
C PRO A 66 -11.05 -0.46 10.13
N GLY A 67 -9.92 -0.36 9.42
CA GLY A 67 -8.60 -0.68 9.97
C GLY A 67 -8.26 -2.17 10.07
N SER A 68 -9.11 -3.06 9.57
CA SER A 68 -8.92 -4.51 9.69
C SER A 68 -8.00 -5.11 8.63
N MET A 69 -7.70 -4.39 7.55
CA MET A 69 -6.80 -4.88 6.50
C MET A 69 -5.36 -4.89 6.99
N ARG A 70 -4.64 -5.97 6.67
CA ARG A 70 -3.23 -6.16 7.02
C ARG A 70 -2.46 -6.62 5.79
N HIS A 71 -1.16 -6.32 5.77
CA HIS A 71 -0.22 -6.83 4.77
C HIS A 71 -0.58 -6.47 3.32
N LEU A 72 -1.15 -5.29 3.11
CA LEU A 72 -1.21 -4.71 1.77
C LEU A 72 0.20 -4.31 1.37
N GLU A 73 0.66 -4.72 0.20
CA GLU A 73 2.06 -4.52 -0.20
C GLU A 73 2.19 -3.53 -1.36
N LEU A 74 3.12 -2.62 -1.18
CA LEU A 74 3.60 -1.70 -2.21
C LEU A 74 5.07 -2.04 -2.51
N VAL A 75 5.48 -1.85 -3.74
CA VAL A 75 6.87 -2.06 -4.14
C VAL A 75 7.51 -0.78 -4.63
N THR A 76 8.80 -0.64 -4.36
CA THR A 76 9.64 0.45 -4.86
C THR A 76 11.00 -0.09 -5.30
N SER A 77 11.66 0.60 -6.19
CA SER A 77 13.05 0.27 -6.59
C SER A 77 14.10 0.86 -5.63
N ASP A 78 13.72 1.84 -4.79
CA ASP A 78 14.61 2.45 -3.80
C ASP A 78 13.81 2.76 -2.52
N ILE A 79 13.93 1.87 -1.54
CA ILE A 79 13.16 1.97 -0.30
C ILE A 79 13.63 3.12 0.59
N VAL A 80 14.92 3.45 0.55
CA VAL A 80 15.48 4.52 1.38
C VAL A 80 14.94 5.87 0.91
N ALA A 81 14.99 6.14 -0.39
CA ALA A 81 14.47 7.37 -0.97
C ALA A 81 12.94 7.48 -0.82
N THR A 82 12.22 6.41 -1.12
CA THR A 82 10.74 6.39 -1.03
C THR A 82 10.28 6.57 0.41
N ARG A 83 10.91 5.90 1.37
CA ARG A 83 10.59 6.05 2.80
C ARG A 83 10.80 7.50 3.24
N ALA A 84 11.91 8.12 2.85
CA ALA A 84 12.20 9.51 3.20
C ALA A 84 11.13 10.47 2.65
N GLU A 85 10.75 10.31 1.37
CA GLU A 85 9.70 11.12 0.76
C GLU A 85 8.35 10.96 1.47
N LEU A 86 7.95 9.73 1.79
CA LEU A 86 6.70 9.49 2.50
C LEU A 86 6.71 10.11 3.92
N ALA A 87 7.83 10.03 4.63
CA ALA A 87 7.98 10.66 5.93
C ALA A 87 7.88 12.20 5.86
N GLU A 88 8.48 12.83 4.86
CA GLU A 88 8.36 14.27 4.61
C GLU A 88 6.91 14.70 4.32
N ARG A 89 6.13 13.84 3.70
CA ARG A 89 4.70 14.05 3.46
C ARG A 89 3.81 13.76 4.69
N GLY A 90 4.41 13.40 5.82
CA GLY A 90 3.70 13.15 7.07
C GLY A 90 3.10 11.75 7.20
N VAL A 91 3.49 10.80 6.36
CA VAL A 91 3.08 9.40 6.51
C VAL A 91 3.76 8.79 7.74
N PRO A 92 3.01 8.12 8.65
CA PRO A 92 3.58 7.52 9.85
C PRO A 92 4.30 6.20 9.52
N ILE A 93 5.36 6.31 8.74
CA ILE A 93 6.14 5.17 8.24
C ILE A 93 7.31 4.84 9.17
N THR A 94 7.54 3.56 9.41
CA THR A 94 8.69 3.09 10.21
C THR A 94 10.02 3.44 9.55
N GLU A 95 11.12 3.31 10.30
CA GLU A 95 12.43 3.21 9.69
C GLU A 95 12.50 1.96 8.79
N VAL A 96 13.40 1.98 7.81
CA VAL A 96 13.68 0.80 6.97
C VAL A 96 14.22 -0.32 7.84
N TYR A 97 13.76 -1.53 7.60
CA TYR A 97 14.22 -2.73 8.29
C TYR A 97 14.39 -3.90 7.32
N HIS A 98 15.12 -4.92 7.76
CA HIS A 98 15.27 -6.19 7.08
C HIS A 98 15.25 -7.33 8.11
N GLY A 99 15.34 -8.55 7.67
CA GLY A 99 15.38 -9.74 8.51
C GLY A 99 14.61 -10.90 7.90
N ALA A 100 14.92 -12.10 8.35
CA ALA A 100 14.34 -13.32 7.82
C ALA A 100 12.82 -13.34 8.04
N GLY A 101 12.08 -13.42 6.95
CA GLY A 101 10.64 -13.60 6.96
C GLY A 101 9.78 -12.35 7.23
N ALA A 102 10.37 -11.18 7.44
CA ALA A 102 9.57 -9.97 7.50
C ALA A 102 8.94 -9.68 6.11
N PRO A 103 7.71 -9.13 6.01
CA PRO A 103 6.81 -8.77 7.11
C PRO A 103 5.89 -9.90 7.59
N PHE A 104 5.90 -11.07 6.93
CA PHE A 104 4.90 -12.12 7.13
C PHE A 104 5.14 -12.97 8.38
N PHE A 105 6.35 -12.95 8.93
CA PHE A 105 6.73 -13.75 10.07
C PHE A 105 7.09 -12.88 11.27
N ALA A 106 6.84 -13.37 12.48
CA ALA A 106 7.21 -12.70 13.72
C ALA A 106 8.73 -12.81 13.99
N ALA A 107 9.55 -12.64 12.95
CA ALA A 107 11.00 -12.64 13.08
C ALA A 107 11.51 -11.29 13.59
N ALA A 108 12.65 -11.28 14.25
CA ALA A 108 13.30 -10.06 14.70
C ALA A 108 13.64 -9.16 13.51
N ARG A 109 13.18 -7.91 13.55
CA ARG A 109 13.55 -6.88 12.57
C ARG A 109 14.94 -6.36 12.90
N ILE A 110 15.75 -6.20 11.87
CA ILE A 110 17.08 -5.61 11.95
C ILE A 110 17.02 -4.23 11.31
N ALA A 111 17.55 -3.22 11.97
CA ALA A 111 17.50 -1.84 11.50
C ALA A 111 18.28 -1.66 10.18
N GLY A 112 17.74 -0.81 9.31
CA GLY A 112 18.32 -0.48 8.02
C GLY A 112 17.94 -1.43 6.89
N PRO A 113 18.29 -1.08 5.64
CA PRO A 113 18.07 -1.94 4.49
C PRO A 113 18.97 -3.19 4.56
N ASP A 114 18.58 -4.23 3.83
CA ASP A 114 19.44 -5.39 3.62
C ASP A 114 20.84 -4.93 3.14
N PRO A 115 21.92 -5.38 3.78
CA PRO A 115 23.27 -4.91 3.43
C PRO A 115 23.64 -5.08 1.96
N ASN A 116 23.13 -6.10 1.31
CA ASN A 116 23.35 -6.37 -0.10
C ASN A 116 22.25 -5.77 -1.01
N ARG A 117 21.26 -5.09 -0.43
CA ARG A 117 20.09 -4.59 -1.16
C ARG A 117 19.42 -5.68 -2.02
N THR A 118 19.41 -6.89 -1.51
CA THR A 118 18.78 -8.04 -2.18
C THR A 118 17.31 -7.76 -2.41
N SER A 119 16.85 -7.99 -3.64
CA SER A 119 15.44 -7.80 -4.01
C SER A 119 14.52 -8.58 -3.06
N TYR A 120 13.40 -7.98 -2.66
CA TYR A 120 12.44 -8.50 -1.69
C TYR A 120 12.90 -8.58 -0.23
N SER A 121 14.03 -7.96 0.14
CA SER A 121 14.63 -8.15 1.48
C SER A 121 14.60 -6.92 2.38
N SER A 122 14.17 -5.77 1.88
CA SER A 122 14.08 -4.54 2.67
C SER A 122 12.66 -4.02 2.71
N TYR A 123 12.22 -3.51 3.88
CA TYR A 123 10.84 -3.15 4.16
C TYR A 123 10.73 -1.86 4.95
N ALA A 124 9.58 -1.21 4.85
CA ALA A 124 9.10 -0.19 5.78
C ALA A 124 7.58 -0.32 5.89
N SER A 125 7.01 -0.01 7.03
CA SER A 125 5.58 -0.24 7.28
C SER A 125 4.90 1.03 7.75
N PHE A 126 3.64 1.22 7.34
CA PHE A 126 2.80 2.31 7.79
C PHE A 126 1.33 1.87 7.86
N THR A 127 0.50 2.71 8.45
CA THR A 127 -0.94 2.53 8.50
C THR A 127 -1.64 3.74 7.90
N ASP A 128 -2.83 3.52 7.35
CA ASP A 128 -3.74 4.60 7.01
C ASP A 128 -4.42 5.16 8.29
N PRO A 129 -5.26 6.21 8.20
CA PRO A 129 -5.91 6.79 9.39
C PRO A 129 -6.76 5.82 10.22
N ASP A 130 -7.32 4.79 9.60
CA ASP A 130 -8.10 3.76 10.30
C ASP A 130 -7.24 2.62 10.90
N GLY A 131 -5.96 2.54 10.52
CA GLY A 131 -5.06 1.47 10.95
C GLY A 131 -4.92 0.33 9.94
N ASN A 132 -5.45 0.47 8.72
CA ASN A 132 -5.16 -0.50 7.65
C ASN A 132 -3.67 -0.52 7.36
N GLY A 133 -3.07 -1.71 7.39
CA GLY A 133 -1.63 -1.89 7.37
C GLY A 133 -1.05 -2.06 5.98
N TRP A 134 -0.05 -1.26 5.67
CA TRP A 134 0.72 -1.27 4.43
C TRP A 134 2.17 -1.61 4.69
N THR A 135 2.76 -2.38 3.80
CA THR A 135 4.19 -2.65 3.77
C THR A 135 4.77 -2.17 2.45
N LEU A 136 5.81 -1.35 2.54
CA LEU A 136 6.63 -0.97 1.40
C LEU A 136 7.81 -1.94 1.32
N GLN A 137 8.06 -2.52 0.15
CA GLN A 137 9.11 -3.50 -0.08
C GLN A 137 10.00 -3.06 -1.24
N GLU A 138 11.30 -3.21 -1.10
CA GLU A 138 12.23 -2.95 -2.20
C GLU A 138 12.27 -4.15 -3.15
N VAL A 139 11.97 -3.91 -4.42
CA VAL A 139 12.03 -4.91 -5.48
C VAL A 139 12.82 -4.32 -6.66
N THR A 140 14.03 -4.81 -6.85
CA THR A 140 14.93 -4.40 -7.96
C THR A 140 14.91 -5.43 -9.08
N ASP A 141 14.79 -6.70 -8.73
CA ASP A 141 14.68 -7.81 -9.67
C ASP A 141 13.40 -8.59 -9.35
N ARG A 142 12.53 -8.73 -10.33
CA ARG A 142 11.27 -9.45 -10.17
C ARG A 142 11.49 -10.95 -10.13
N LEU A 143 10.64 -11.64 -9.35
CA LEU A 143 10.55 -13.10 -9.43
C LEU A 143 10.14 -13.51 -10.86
N PRO A 144 10.67 -14.65 -11.40
CA PRO A 144 10.43 -15.06 -12.79
C PRO A 144 8.92 -15.13 -13.18
N GLY A 145 8.07 -15.50 -12.26
CA GLY A 145 6.62 -15.53 -12.48
C GLY A 145 5.95 -14.15 -12.52
N ARG A 146 6.69 -13.08 -12.18
CA ARG A 146 6.22 -11.69 -12.18
C ARG A 146 6.76 -10.89 -13.37
N GLU A 147 7.64 -11.49 -14.16
CA GLU A 147 8.10 -10.89 -15.39
C GLU A 147 6.95 -10.81 -16.41
N PRO A 148 6.89 -9.74 -17.23
CA PRO A 148 5.91 -9.68 -18.32
C PRO A 148 6.09 -10.88 -19.23
N ARG A 149 5.00 -11.55 -19.55
CA ARG A 149 5.02 -12.61 -20.57
C ARG A 149 5.06 -11.95 -21.94
N ASN A 150 6.13 -12.18 -22.66
CA ASN A 150 6.25 -11.79 -24.06
C ASN A 150 5.24 -12.54 -24.93
#